data_baecf25319efc5334ba75250376a3530
#
_entry.id   baecf25319efc5334ba75250376a3530
#
_cell.length_a   1.000
_cell.length_b   1.000
_cell.length_c   1.000
_cell.angle_alpha   90.00
_cell.angle_beta   90.00
_cell.angle_gamma   90.00
#
_symmetry.space_group_name_H-M   'P 1'
#
loop_
_entity.id
_entity.type
_entity.pdbx_description
1 polymer ?
#
loop_
_entity_poly.entity_id
_entity_poly.type
_entity_poly.pdbx_seq_one_letter_code
_entity_poly.pdbx_strand_id
1 'polypeptide(L)'
;MLEQIQKYPQKEEYQKLVEADRINLYEREAEKGDDRKFLKETDRVFKENLRGDPAWKLYERKLVYLESKQPDISKEFERFLKKYPKVMDAYVEYSIYLCRNNKMTQAQRVYREGRKRTGMTSKRAEELRRKLGL
;
A
#
# COMPACT_ATOMS: atom_id res chain seq x y z
N MET A 1 4.37 -21.28 -33.57
CA MET A 1 4.53 -21.86 -32.21
C MET A 1 5.54 -21.09 -31.38
N LEU A 2 6.80 -21.08 -31.77
CA LEU A 2 7.82 -20.30 -31.06
C LEU A 2 7.52 -18.80 -31.06
N GLU A 3 6.98 -18.28 -32.15
CA GLU A 3 6.59 -16.89 -32.24
C GLU A 3 5.48 -16.52 -31.26
N GLN A 4 4.54 -17.44 -31.03
CA GLN A 4 3.47 -17.23 -30.06
C GLN A 4 4.03 -17.19 -28.64
N ILE A 5 5.00 -18.05 -28.32
CA ILE A 5 5.65 -18.06 -27.01
C ILE A 5 6.35 -16.72 -26.77
N GLN A 6 6.98 -16.16 -27.80
CA GLN A 6 7.67 -14.87 -27.70
C GLN A 6 6.71 -13.68 -27.52
N LYS A 7 5.45 -13.84 -27.93
CA LYS A 7 4.43 -12.80 -27.76
C LYS A 7 3.83 -12.77 -26.37
N TYR A 8 4.00 -13.86 -25.60
CA TYR A 8 3.47 -13.93 -24.24
C TYR A 8 4.47 -13.31 -23.26
N PRO A 9 3.97 -12.71 -22.17
CA PRO A 9 4.84 -12.20 -21.11
C PRO A 9 5.72 -13.31 -20.57
N GLN A 10 6.87 -12.96 -20.03
CA GLN A 10 7.71 -13.89 -19.28
C GLN A 10 6.88 -14.51 -18.16
N LYS A 11 7.27 -15.71 -17.73
CA LYS A 11 6.54 -16.45 -16.70
C LYS A 11 6.24 -15.59 -15.47
N GLU A 12 7.22 -14.81 -15.01
CA GLU A 12 7.05 -13.93 -13.87
C GLU A 12 6.04 -12.83 -14.12
N GLU A 13 6.08 -12.22 -15.32
CA GLU A 13 5.12 -11.19 -15.70
C GLU A 13 3.72 -11.75 -15.82
N TYR A 14 3.59 -12.96 -16.38
CA TYR A 14 2.31 -13.63 -16.48
C TYR A 14 1.73 -13.93 -15.10
N GLN A 15 2.55 -14.40 -14.16
CA GLN A 15 2.12 -14.65 -12.80
C GLN A 15 1.64 -13.38 -12.10
N LYS A 16 2.32 -12.25 -12.35
CA LYS A 16 1.90 -10.96 -11.80
C LYS A 16 0.54 -10.53 -12.35
N LEU A 17 0.30 -10.75 -13.65
CA LEU A 17 -0.99 -10.44 -14.27
C LEU A 17 -2.11 -11.29 -13.68
N VAL A 18 -1.87 -12.58 -13.49
CA VAL A 18 -2.83 -13.50 -12.89
C VAL A 18 -3.13 -13.09 -11.45
N GLU A 19 -2.11 -12.72 -10.69
CA GLU A 19 -2.29 -12.25 -9.32
C GLU A 19 -3.08 -10.94 -9.27
N ALA A 20 -2.82 -10.01 -10.18
CA ALA A 20 -3.56 -8.75 -10.25
C ALA A 20 -5.03 -9.00 -10.55
N ASP A 21 -5.35 -9.88 -11.50
CA ASP A 21 -6.72 -10.25 -11.84
C ASP A 21 -7.43 -10.91 -10.66
N ARG A 22 -6.72 -11.80 -9.96
CA ARG A 22 -7.25 -12.48 -8.78
C ARG A 22 -7.56 -11.48 -7.66
N ILE A 23 -6.66 -10.56 -7.41
CA ILE A 23 -6.85 -9.51 -6.41
C ILE A 23 -8.06 -8.64 -6.77
N ASN A 24 -8.21 -8.27 -8.04
CA ASN A 24 -9.34 -7.48 -8.51
C ASN A 24 -10.66 -8.21 -8.25
N LEU A 25 -10.71 -9.51 -8.56
CA LEU A 25 -11.90 -10.31 -8.32
C LEU A 25 -12.24 -10.40 -6.84
N TYR A 26 -11.23 -10.69 -6.01
CA TYR A 26 -11.43 -10.83 -4.56
C TYR A 26 -11.84 -9.51 -3.91
N GLU A 27 -11.33 -8.40 -4.41
CA GLU A 27 -11.73 -7.07 -3.93
C GLU A 27 -13.20 -6.81 -4.21
N ARG A 28 -13.69 -7.19 -5.40
CA ARG A 28 -15.12 -7.07 -5.72
C ARG A 28 -15.98 -7.96 -4.83
N GLU A 29 -15.53 -9.18 -4.54
CA GLU A 29 -16.22 -10.07 -3.60
C GLU A 29 -16.25 -9.48 -2.19
N ALA A 30 -15.16 -8.84 -1.76
CA ALA A 30 -15.07 -8.19 -0.47
C ALA A 30 -16.06 -7.02 -0.34
N GLU A 31 -16.21 -6.24 -1.39
CA GLU A 31 -17.19 -5.14 -1.43
C GLU A 31 -18.62 -5.64 -1.29
N LYS A 32 -18.88 -6.88 -1.72
CA LYS A 32 -20.20 -7.53 -1.58
C LYS A 32 -20.38 -8.23 -0.25
N GLY A 33 -19.39 -8.25 0.62
CA GLY A 33 -19.46 -8.80 1.97
C GLY A 33 -18.58 -10.02 2.26
N ASP A 34 -17.93 -10.61 1.26
CA ASP A 34 -17.00 -11.74 1.47
C ASP A 34 -15.56 -11.28 1.22
N ASP A 35 -14.86 -10.93 2.29
CA ASP A 35 -13.53 -10.40 2.24
C ASP A 35 -12.40 -11.41 2.53
N ARG A 36 -12.76 -12.65 2.85
CA ARG A 36 -11.77 -13.65 3.28
C ARG A 36 -10.69 -13.90 2.26
N LYS A 37 -11.08 -14.08 1.00
CA LYS A 37 -10.14 -14.33 -0.09
C LYS A 37 -9.26 -13.12 -0.37
N PHE A 38 -9.83 -11.93 -0.33
CA PHE A 38 -9.10 -10.69 -0.55
C PHE A 38 -8.03 -10.49 0.53
N LEU A 39 -8.40 -10.61 1.80
CA LEU A 39 -7.48 -10.42 2.91
C LEU A 39 -6.39 -11.50 2.92
N LYS A 40 -6.75 -12.74 2.64
CA LYS A 40 -5.79 -13.85 2.58
C LYS A 40 -4.78 -13.65 1.44
N GLU A 41 -5.25 -13.25 0.26
CA GLU A 41 -4.37 -13.06 -0.90
C GLU A 41 -3.44 -11.86 -0.72
N THR A 42 -3.93 -10.74 -0.21
CA THR A 42 -3.08 -9.58 0.07
C THR A 42 -2.03 -9.91 1.12
N ASP A 43 -2.37 -10.69 2.14
CA ASP A 43 -1.44 -11.12 3.17
C ASP A 43 -0.38 -12.08 2.62
N ARG A 44 -0.80 -13.02 1.75
CA ARG A 44 0.12 -13.95 1.08
C ARG A 44 1.14 -13.20 0.24
N VAL A 45 0.70 -12.26 -0.59
CA VAL A 45 1.59 -11.48 -1.44
C VAL A 45 2.51 -10.60 -0.60
N PHE A 46 2.00 -10.05 0.50
CA PHE A 46 2.81 -9.24 1.40
C PHE A 46 3.94 -10.04 2.05
N LYS A 47 3.74 -11.33 2.31
CA LYS A 47 4.78 -12.20 2.88
C LYS A 47 5.86 -12.57 1.88
N GLU A 48 5.60 -12.45 0.58
CA GLU A 48 6.60 -12.67 -0.45
C GLU A 48 7.59 -11.48 -0.48
N ASN A 49 8.81 -11.73 -0.99
CA ASN A 49 9.83 -10.68 -1.09
C ASN A 49 9.62 -9.84 -2.34
N LEU A 50 8.57 -9.01 -2.33
CA LEU A 50 8.30 -8.05 -3.39
C LEU A 50 9.14 -6.78 -3.20
N ARG A 51 9.32 -6.02 -4.29
CA ARG A 51 9.87 -4.68 -4.19
C ARG A 51 8.88 -3.78 -3.46
N GLY A 52 9.40 -2.72 -2.82
CA GLY A 52 8.59 -1.85 -1.99
C GLY A 52 7.41 -1.20 -2.69
N ASP A 53 7.61 -0.65 -3.90
CA ASP A 53 6.54 0.05 -4.61
C ASP A 53 5.41 -0.86 -5.05
N PRO A 54 5.66 -2.02 -5.69
CA PRO A 54 4.58 -2.98 -5.97
C PRO A 54 3.89 -3.50 -4.72
N ALA A 55 4.64 -3.76 -3.66
CA ALA A 55 4.06 -4.19 -2.39
C ALA A 55 3.15 -3.11 -1.81
N TRP A 56 3.55 -1.84 -1.92
CA TRP A 56 2.74 -0.73 -1.44
C TRP A 56 1.44 -0.59 -2.21
N LYS A 57 1.47 -0.67 -3.53
CA LYS A 57 0.25 -0.57 -4.35
C LYS A 57 -0.78 -1.61 -3.95
N LEU A 58 -0.35 -2.84 -3.69
CA LEU A 58 -1.23 -3.90 -3.24
C LEU A 58 -1.74 -3.64 -1.82
N TYR A 59 -0.84 -3.27 -0.92
CA TYR A 59 -1.19 -3.05 0.49
C TYR A 59 -2.10 -1.85 0.66
N GLU A 60 -1.93 -0.81 -0.16
CA GLU A 60 -2.81 0.35 -0.19
C GLU A 60 -4.26 -0.04 -0.45
N ARG A 61 -4.49 -0.96 -1.37
CA ARG A 61 -5.84 -1.47 -1.66
C ARG A 61 -6.45 -2.14 -0.43
N LYS A 62 -5.66 -2.91 0.29
CA LYS A 62 -6.08 -3.52 1.56
C LYS A 62 -6.42 -2.43 2.58
N LEU A 63 -5.59 -1.41 2.69
CA LEU A 63 -5.81 -0.31 3.66
C LEU A 63 -7.08 0.46 3.36
N VAL A 64 -7.35 0.79 2.09
CA VAL A 64 -8.58 1.46 1.69
C VAL A 64 -9.79 0.62 2.08
N TYR A 65 -9.76 -0.67 1.84
CA TYR A 65 -10.83 -1.57 2.23
C TYR A 65 -11.02 -1.59 3.75
N LEU A 66 -9.93 -1.77 4.51
CA LEU A 66 -9.99 -1.88 5.98
C LEU A 66 -10.45 -0.58 6.62
N GLU A 67 -10.09 0.58 6.06
CA GLU A 67 -10.52 1.88 6.58
C GLU A 67 -12.05 1.98 6.61
N SER A 68 -12.74 1.34 5.65
CA SER A 68 -14.20 1.32 5.63
C SER A 68 -14.81 0.36 6.65
N LYS A 69 -14.01 -0.55 7.24
CA LYS A 69 -14.48 -1.62 8.13
C LYS A 69 -14.03 -1.48 9.56
N GLN A 70 -12.91 -0.79 9.79
CA GLN A 70 -12.30 -0.67 11.11
C GLN A 70 -12.12 0.79 11.49
N PRO A 71 -12.31 1.15 12.78
CA PRO A 71 -12.14 2.53 13.22
C PRO A 71 -10.70 3.00 13.22
N ASP A 72 -9.72 2.08 13.33
CA ASP A 72 -8.31 2.42 13.39
C ASP A 72 -7.48 1.39 12.63
N ILE A 73 -6.74 1.85 11.61
CA ILE A 73 -5.86 1.02 10.79
C ILE A 73 -4.39 1.39 10.95
N SER A 74 -4.02 2.14 11.99
CA SER A 74 -2.64 2.56 12.23
C SER A 74 -1.67 1.40 12.29
N LYS A 75 -2.06 0.29 12.93
CA LYS A 75 -1.21 -0.90 13.03
C LYS A 75 -0.87 -1.50 11.67
N GLU A 76 -1.78 -1.40 10.72
CA GLU A 76 -1.55 -1.90 9.37
C GLU A 76 -0.50 -1.07 8.64
N PHE A 77 -0.55 0.25 8.77
CA PHE A 77 0.50 1.13 8.24
C PHE A 77 1.86 0.82 8.87
N GLU A 78 1.89 0.65 10.18
CA GLU A 78 3.12 0.36 10.91
C GLU A 78 3.70 -0.99 10.52
N ARG A 79 2.85 -1.99 10.32
CA ARG A 79 3.27 -3.32 9.85
C ARG A 79 3.93 -3.22 8.47
N PHE A 80 3.34 -2.45 7.57
CA PHE A 80 3.94 -2.24 6.25
C PHE A 80 5.30 -1.55 6.35
N LEU A 81 5.38 -0.45 7.08
CA LEU A 81 6.60 0.34 7.20
C LEU A 81 7.73 -0.41 7.92
N LYS A 82 7.39 -1.33 8.80
CA LYS A 82 8.37 -2.18 9.45
C LYS A 82 9.09 -3.07 8.43
N LYS A 83 8.36 -3.60 7.46
CA LYS A 83 8.91 -4.44 6.40
C LYS A 83 9.54 -3.62 5.28
N TYR A 84 8.95 -2.48 4.94
CA TYR A 84 9.36 -1.62 3.84
C TYR A 84 9.59 -0.18 4.32
N PRO A 85 10.70 0.07 5.04
CA PRO A 85 10.90 1.38 5.69
C PRO A 85 11.32 2.51 4.74
N LYS A 86 11.49 2.22 3.45
CA LYS A 86 11.95 3.20 2.45
C LYS A 86 10.91 3.53 1.37
N VAL A 87 9.66 3.17 1.58
CA VAL A 87 8.57 3.50 0.65
C VAL A 87 7.98 4.84 1.04
N MET A 88 8.32 5.87 0.30
CA MET A 88 7.88 7.25 0.58
C MET A 88 6.36 7.38 0.64
N ASP A 89 5.66 6.80 -0.33
CA ASP A 89 4.21 6.90 -0.42
C ASP A 89 3.50 6.35 0.83
N ALA A 90 4.06 5.34 1.46
CA ALA A 90 3.48 4.78 2.69
C ALA A 90 3.52 5.79 3.83
N TYR A 91 4.62 6.53 3.99
CA TYR A 91 4.70 7.60 4.99
C TYR A 91 3.73 8.74 4.68
N VAL A 92 3.63 9.12 3.41
CA VAL A 92 2.70 10.17 2.98
C VAL A 92 1.27 9.77 3.31
N GLU A 93 0.84 8.58 2.92
CA GLU A 93 -0.52 8.11 3.16
C GLU A 93 -0.82 7.94 4.65
N TYR A 94 0.13 7.43 5.40
CA TYR A 94 -0.05 7.28 6.86
C TYR A 94 -0.22 8.65 7.52
N SER A 95 0.62 9.60 7.16
CA SER A 95 0.52 10.97 7.69
C SER A 95 -0.83 11.61 7.35
N ILE A 96 -1.31 11.43 6.11
CA ILE A 96 -2.62 11.93 5.68
C ILE A 96 -3.74 11.27 6.50
N TYR A 97 -3.67 9.96 6.67
CA TYR A 97 -4.64 9.21 7.47
C TYR A 97 -4.72 9.76 8.91
N LEU A 98 -3.57 9.99 9.53
CA LEU A 98 -3.52 10.53 10.88
C LEU A 98 -4.08 11.96 10.96
N CYS A 99 -3.81 12.79 9.96
CA CYS A 99 -4.41 14.14 9.86
C CYS A 99 -5.93 14.07 9.80
N ARG A 100 -6.47 13.19 8.96
CA ARG A 100 -7.93 13.03 8.83
C ARG A 100 -8.60 12.57 10.12
N ASN A 101 -7.85 11.88 10.97
CA ASN A 101 -8.34 11.37 12.25
C ASN A 101 -7.95 12.27 13.44
N ASN A 102 -7.61 13.53 13.17
CA ASN A 102 -7.29 14.53 14.19
C ASN A 102 -6.09 14.16 15.08
N LYS A 103 -5.12 13.46 14.50
CA LYS A 103 -3.90 13.05 15.19
C LYS A 103 -2.69 13.79 14.61
N MET A 104 -2.74 15.12 14.69
CA MET A 104 -1.75 16.01 14.08
C MET A 104 -0.33 15.76 14.57
N THR A 105 -0.14 15.58 15.87
CA THR A 105 1.19 15.35 16.45
C THR A 105 1.81 14.05 15.93
N GLN A 106 1.00 13.01 15.85
CA GLN A 106 1.45 11.73 15.30
C GLN A 106 1.74 11.84 13.80
N ALA A 107 0.91 12.57 13.07
CA ALA A 107 1.13 12.80 11.64
C ALA A 107 2.46 13.50 11.39
N GLN A 108 2.78 14.52 12.18
CA GLN A 108 4.06 15.22 12.09
C GLN A 108 5.24 14.29 12.37
N ARG A 109 5.11 13.43 13.38
CA ARG A 109 6.16 12.46 13.72
C ARG A 109 6.39 11.47 12.56
N VAL A 110 5.33 10.93 11.98
CA VAL A 110 5.43 10.01 10.84
C VAL A 110 6.06 10.70 9.64
N TYR A 111 5.67 11.94 9.36
CA TYR A 111 6.27 12.71 8.28
C TYR A 111 7.77 12.90 8.48
N ARG A 112 8.20 13.29 9.67
CA ARG A 112 9.63 13.47 9.99
C ARG A 112 10.42 12.18 9.82
N GLU A 113 9.85 11.06 10.26
CA GLU A 113 10.47 9.75 10.08
C GLU A 113 10.59 9.41 8.59
N GLY A 114 9.54 9.65 7.82
CA GLY A 114 9.57 9.46 6.38
C GLY A 114 10.59 10.32 5.68
N ARG A 115 10.72 11.59 6.08
CA ARG A 115 11.75 12.50 5.54
C ARG A 115 13.15 11.96 5.81
N LYS A 116 13.37 11.47 7.01
CA LYS A 116 14.66 10.92 7.42
C LYS A 116 15.04 9.70 6.59
N ARG A 117 14.08 8.86 6.25
CA ARG A 117 14.33 7.60 5.55
C ARG A 117 14.22 7.68 4.04
N THR A 118 13.41 8.60 3.50
CA THR A 118 13.10 8.67 2.07
C THR A 118 13.40 10.02 1.43
N GLY A 119 13.62 11.07 2.22
CA GLY A 119 13.79 12.44 1.75
C GLY A 119 12.49 13.20 1.50
N MET A 120 11.36 12.51 1.31
CA MET A 120 10.04 13.12 1.06
C MET A 120 10.06 14.18 -0.05
N THR A 121 10.55 13.79 -1.23
CA THR A 121 10.83 14.72 -2.33
C THR A 121 9.68 14.91 -3.32
N SER A 122 8.58 14.13 -3.19
CA SER A 122 7.47 14.27 -4.13
C SER A 122 6.68 15.56 -3.89
N LYS A 123 5.98 16.02 -4.93
CA LYS A 123 5.10 17.18 -4.83
C LYS A 123 4.03 16.98 -3.76
N ARG A 124 3.48 15.78 -3.69
CA ARG A 124 2.46 15.43 -2.71
C ARG A 124 2.99 15.49 -1.28
N ALA A 125 4.23 15.01 -1.07
CA ALA A 125 4.88 15.10 0.23
C ALA A 125 5.13 16.56 0.63
N GLU A 126 5.50 17.42 -0.31
CA GLU A 126 5.73 18.85 -0.05
C GLU A 126 4.42 19.55 0.34
N GLU A 127 3.34 19.27 -0.35
CA GLU A 127 2.02 19.80 0.00
C GLU A 127 1.60 19.36 1.40
N LEU A 128 1.85 18.09 1.74
CA LEU A 128 1.57 17.56 3.07
C LEU A 128 2.41 18.28 4.13
N ARG A 129 3.69 18.52 3.86
CA ARG A 129 4.58 19.24 4.78
C ARG A 129 3.99 20.59 5.17
N ARG A 130 3.46 21.32 4.19
CA ARG A 130 2.82 22.63 4.44
C ARG A 130 1.59 22.50 5.33
N LYS A 131 0.75 21.50 5.06
CA LYS A 131 -0.44 21.24 5.89
C LYS A 131 -0.09 20.87 7.31
N LEU A 132 1.04 20.20 7.52
CA LEU A 132 1.53 19.81 8.85
C LEU A 132 2.25 20.93 9.57
N GLY A 133 2.50 22.07 8.92
CA GLY A 133 3.24 23.19 9.51
C GLY A 133 4.73 22.92 9.69
N LEU A 134 5.29 22.06 8.85
CA LEU A 134 6.69 21.65 8.95
C LEU A 134 7.62 22.29 7.86
#